data_e5707756f6f7fc48a4e88a04dc307aef
#
_entry.id   e5707756f6f7fc48a4e88a04dc307aef
#
_cell.length_a   1.000
_cell.length_b   1.000
_cell.length_c   1.000
_cell.angle_alpha   90.00
_cell.angle_beta   90.00
_cell.angle_gamma   90.00
#
_symmetry.space_group_name_H-M   'P 1'
#
loop_
_entity.id
_entity.type
_entity.pdbx_description
1 polymer ?
#
loop_
_entity_poly.entity_id
_entity_poly.type
_entity_poly.pdbx_seq_one_letter_code
_entity_poly.pdbx_strand_id
1 'polypeptide(L)'
;DMPPAPSEAVKQALLKAVGTGHGKLPAAARDVRPIIVSIKNMCASACYYAASPADAIYADPNAIIGSIGVRMDHWDVSRIMDRLGVANEPLTAGAWKASLDPWRPIDDETKAFLHSELLNKMHDQFINDVEAGRKGKLLSREQADKEQLYTGRFWLGDRAKQFGLIDDTATSTEVRERLSIVYGTTRFRDYNAPKASLSSMLGLSLDVNLKEALSSALHTTSTVR
;
A
#
# COMPACT_ATOMS: atom_id res chain seq x y z
N ASP A 1 12.26 -7.75 28.88
CA ASP A 1 13.09 -6.56 28.67
C ASP A 1 13.40 -6.43 27.19
N MET A 2 12.87 -5.41 26.54
CA MET A 2 13.28 -5.06 25.19
C MET A 2 14.69 -4.45 25.25
N PRO A 3 15.62 -4.88 24.37
CA PRO A 3 16.91 -4.23 24.29
C PRO A 3 16.73 -2.74 23.96
N PRO A 4 17.61 -1.86 24.47
CA PRO A 4 17.54 -0.43 24.18
C PRO A 4 17.60 -0.19 22.68
N ALA A 5 16.88 0.82 22.20
CA ALA A 5 16.88 1.18 20.79
C ALA A 5 18.32 1.43 20.32
N PRO A 6 18.74 0.90 19.18
CA PRO A 6 20.08 1.11 18.66
C PRO A 6 20.33 2.60 18.44
N SER A 7 21.57 3.04 18.66
CA SER A 7 21.91 4.43 18.38
C SER A 7 21.66 4.76 16.92
N GLU A 8 21.16 5.94 16.62
CA GLU A 8 20.87 6.39 15.24
C GLU A 8 22.10 6.25 14.33
N ALA A 9 23.31 6.44 14.86
CA ALA A 9 24.56 6.26 14.12
C ALA A 9 24.78 4.81 13.65
N VAL A 10 24.41 3.82 14.47
CA VAL A 10 24.51 2.40 14.10
C VAL A 10 23.49 2.06 13.02
N LYS A 11 22.29 2.61 13.11
CA LYS A 11 21.24 2.44 12.10
C LYS A 11 21.65 3.04 10.76
N GLN A 12 22.19 4.27 10.75
CA GLN A 12 22.68 4.93 9.55
C GLN A 12 23.85 4.18 8.90
N ALA A 13 24.79 3.64 9.69
CA ALA A 13 25.86 2.81 9.17
C ALA A 13 25.34 1.54 8.50
N LEU A 14 24.32 0.91 9.09
CA LEU A 14 23.65 -0.24 8.50
C LEU A 14 22.97 0.09 7.17
N LEU A 15 22.18 1.15 7.14
CA LEU A 15 21.46 1.57 5.94
C LEU A 15 22.43 1.94 4.81
N LYS A 16 23.55 2.59 5.13
CA LYS A 16 24.64 2.88 4.19
C LYS A 16 25.24 1.59 3.62
N ALA A 17 25.53 0.60 4.46
CA ALA A 17 26.07 -0.69 4.02
C ALA A 17 25.09 -1.43 3.10
N VAL A 18 23.79 -1.43 3.42
CA VAL A 18 22.75 -2.01 2.56
C VAL A 18 22.63 -1.26 1.24
N GLY A 19 22.68 0.09 1.27
CA GLY A 19 22.59 0.92 0.08
C GLY A 19 23.75 0.69 -0.89
N THR A 20 24.97 0.50 -0.39
CA THR A 20 26.15 0.27 -1.23
C THR A 20 26.35 -1.21 -1.62
N GLY A 21 25.70 -2.14 -0.92
CA GLY A 21 25.95 -3.58 -1.07
C GLY A 21 27.36 -4.01 -0.61
N HIS A 22 28.08 -3.15 0.10
CA HIS A 22 29.44 -3.40 0.57
C HIS A 22 29.54 -3.19 2.09
N GLY A 23 30.36 -4.02 2.74
CA GLY A 23 30.66 -3.93 4.15
C GLY A 23 29.96 -5.00 4.99
N LYS A 24 30.63 -5.40 6.08
CA LYS A 24 30.04 -6.31 7.07
C LYS A 24 29.36 -5.48 8.16
N LEU A 25 28.30 -6.03 8.68
CA LEU A 25 27.58 -5.45 9.79
C LEU A 25 28.51 -5.28 11.00
N PRO A 26 28.66 -4.09 11.58
CA PRO A 26 29.35 -3.91 12.84
C PRO A 26 28.71 -4.79 13.91
N ALA A 27 29.52 -5.34 14.83
CA ALA A 27 29.00 -6.22 15.88
C ALA A 27 27.86 -5.56 16.69
N ALA A 28 27.97 -4.25 16.94
CA ALA A 28 26.95 -3.45 17.61
C ALA A 28 25.63 -3.31 16.82
N ALA A 29 25.62 -3.60 15.53
CA ALA A 29 24.43 -3.50 14.68
C ALA A 29 23.69 -4.83 14.50
N ARG A 30 24.16 -5.92 15.11
CA ARG A 30 23.51 -7.25 14.98
C ARG A 30 22.09 -7.29 15.57
N ASP A 31 21.82 -6.44 16.55
CA ASP A 31 20.52 -6.35 17.20
C ASP A 31 19.60 -5.30 16.55
N VAL A 32 20.12 -4.55 15.58
CA VAL A 32 19.32 -3.60 14.80
C VAL A 32 18.46 -4.36 13.81
N ARG A 33 17.17 -4.14 13.85
CA ARG A 33 16.18 -4.73 12.92
C ARG A 33 15.51 -3.64 12.11
N PRO A 34 16.13 -3.13 11.06
CA PRO A 34 15.52 -2.09 10.23
C PRO A 34 14.33 -2.67 9.45
N ILE A 35 13.36 -1.83 9.22
CA ILE A 35 12.28 -2.09 8.28
C ILE A 35 12.74 -1.60 6.91
N ILE A 36 12.93 -2.53 5.99
CA ILE A 36 13.32 -2.24 4.61
C ILE A 36 12.19 -2.64 3.69
N VAL A 37 11.69 -1.68 2.92
CA VAL A 37 10.66 -1.90 1.92
C VAL A 37 11.32 -2.11 0.56
N SER A 38 10.90 -3.16 -0.16
CA SER A 38 11.31 -3.42 -1.54
C SER A 38 10.06 -3.47 -2.43
N ILE A 39 9.96 -2.50 -3.33
CA ILE A 39 8.80 -2.32 -4.22
C ILE A 39 9.13 -2.94 -5.59
N LYS A 40 8.35 -3.93 -5.99
CA LYS A 40 8.52 -4.59 -7.30
C LYS A 40 7.84 -3.84 -8.43
N ASN A 41 6.53 -3.66 -8.32
CA ASN A 41 5.70 -3.15 -9.41
C ASN A 41 5.03 -1.83 -9.05
N MET A 42 4.37 -1.77 -7.90
CA MET A 42 3.61 -0.60 -7.47
C MET A 42 3.53 -0.50 -5.95
N CYS A 43 3.74 0.70 -5.44
CA CYS A 43 3.41 1.08 -4.08
C CYS A 43 2.91 2.52 -4.10
N ALA A 44 1.63 2.69 -4.31
CA ALA A 44 0.97 3.97 -4.47
C ALA A 44 -0.14 4.15 -3.41
N SER A 45 -0.47 5.41 -3.06
CA SER A 45 -1.54 5.74 -2.11
C SER A 45 -1.35 5.02 -0.76
N ALA A 46 -2.31 4.25 -0.28
CA ALA A 46 -2.25 3.55 1.00
C ALA A 46 -1.01 2.66 1.16
N CYS A 47 -0.52 2.02 0.07
CA CYS A 47 0.74 1.28 0.11
C CYS A 47 1.91 2.20 0.45
N TYR A 48 1.99 3.36 -0.20
CA TYR A 48 3.08 4.31 0.06
C TYR A 48 2.94 4.96 1.43
N TYR A 49 1.72 5.24 1.87
CA TYR A 49 1.44 5.69 3.24
C TYR A 49 2.06 4.75 4.27
N ALA A 50 1.78 3.45 4.14
CA ALA A 50 2.33 2.43 5.03
C ALA A 50 3.86 2.24 4.90
N ALA A 51 4.42 2.47 3.70
CA ALA A 51 5.85 2.30 3.44
C ALA A 51 6.69 3.51 3.88
N SER A 52 6.12 4.72 3.89
CA SER A 52 6.85 5.97 4.09
C SER A 52 7.66 6.05 5.39
N PRO A 53 7.23 5.47 6.55
CA PRO A 53 8.01 5.47 7.78
C PRO A 53 9.12 4.42 7.83
N ALA A 54 9.31 3.61 6.79
CA ALA A 54 10.36 2.59 6.76
C ALA A 54 11.77 3.22 6.80
N ASP A 55 12.71 2.49 7.35
CA ASP A 55 14.11 2.92 7.48
C ASP A 55 14.77 3.10 6.11
N ALA A 56 14.45 2.23 5.16
CA ALA A 56 14.84 2.38 3.76
C ALA A 56 13.76 1.83 2.83
N ILE A 57 13.62 2.46 1.67
CA ILE A 57 12.70 2.09 0.61
C ILE A 57 13.47 1.95 -0.69
N TYR A 58 13.45 0.76 -1.26
CA TYR A 58 14.01 0.46 -2.57
C TYR A 58 12.89 0.12 -3.54
N ALA A 59 13.04 0.49 -4.79
CA ALA A 59 12.04 0.19 -5.82
C ALA A 59 12.69 -0.22 -7.13
N ASP A 60 12.03 -1.10 -7.88
CA ASP A 60 12.38 -1.32 -9.28
C ASP A 60 12.30 0.03 -10.04
N PRO A 61 13.22 0.31 -10.98
CA PRO A 61 13.18 1.55 -11.77
C PRO A 61 11.84 1.83 -12.44
N ASN A 62 11.10 0.77 -12.81
CA ASN A 62 9.78 0.86 -13.46
C ASN A 62 8.60 0.78 -12.48
N ALA A 63 8.86 0.66 -11.18
CA ALA A 63 7.79 0.63 -10.19
C ALA A 63 7.05 1.96 -10.12
N ILE A 64 5.74 1.89 -9.91
CA ILE A 64 4.87 3.06 -9.72
C ILE A 64 4.80 3.43 -8.24
N ILE A 65 5.16 4.67 -7.90
CA ILE A 65 5.29 5.14 -6.52
C ILE A 65 4.60 6.50 -6.37
N GLY A 66 4.10 6.81 -5.18
CA GLY A 66 3.47 8.09 -4.88
C GLY A 66 1.96 7.97 -4.77
N SER A 67 1.22 8.70 -5.60
CA SER A 67 -0.24 8.83 -5.47
C SER A 67 -0.63 9.31 -4.07
N ILE A 68 0.07 10.35 -3.59
CA ILE A 68 -0.20 10.97 -2.29
C ILE A 68 -1.42 11.87 -2.47
N GLY A 69 -2.56 11.32 -2.18
CA GLY A 69 -3.86 11.96 -2.36
C GLY A 69 -4.98 11.11 -1.80
N VAL A 70 -6.16 11.70 -1.68
CA VAL A 70 -7.36 11.04 -1.14
C VAL A 70 -8.48 11.16 -2.15
N ARG A 71 -9.21 10.07 -2.38
CA ARG A 71 -10.35 10.01 -3.28
C ARG A 71 -11.50 9.27 -2.59
N MET A 72 -12.69 9.81 -2.72
CA MET A 72 -13.93 9.17 -2.33
C MET A 72 -14.83 9.11 -3.56
N ASP A 73 -15.19 7.91 -3.97
CA ASP A 73 -16.10 7.73 -5.09
C ASP A 73 -17.56 7.78 -4.60
N HIS A 74 -18.39 8.45 -5.38
CA HIS A 74 -19.83 8.43 -5.23
C HIS A 74 -20.46 8.27 -6.60
N TRP A 75 -21.43 7.36 -6.69
CA TRP A 75 -22.20 7.12 -7.90
C TRP A 75 -23.59 7.70 -7.72
N ASP A 76 -23.97 8.63 -8.57
CA ASP A 76 -25.33 9.16 -8.64
C ASP A 76 -26.11 8.45 -9.76
N VAL A 77 -27.02 7.58 -9.35
CA VAL A 77 -27.90 6.82 -10.27
C VAL A 77 -29.33 7.36 -10.29
N SER A 78 -29.62 8.50 -9.66
CA SER A 78 -30.96 9.09 -9.55
C SER A 78 -31.66 9.24 -10.89
N ARG A 79 -30.94 9.73 -11.92
CA ARG A 79 -31.52 9.91 -13.27
C ARG A 79 -31.94 8.60 -13.93
N ILE A 80 -31.34 7.49 -13.59
CA ILE A 80 -31.72 6.15 -14.07
C ILE A 80 -33.01 5.74 -13.37
N MET A 81 -33.10 5.97 -12.06
CA MET A 81 -34.30 5.67 -11.27
C MET A 81 -35.51 6.47 -11.75
N ASP A 82 -35.33 7.76 -11.99
CA ASP A 82 -36.36 8.63 -12.54
C ASP A 82 -36.93 8.10 -13.88
N ARG A 83 -36.05 7.65 -14.78
CA ARG A 83 -36.46 7.08 -16.08
C ARG A 83 -37.21 5.75 -15.94
N LEU A 84 -36.92 4.99 -14.89
CA LEU A 84 -37.58 3.71 -14.62
C LEU A 84 -38.85 3.87 -13.77
N GLY A 85 -39.15 5.09 -13.29
CA GLY A 85 -40.29 5.36 -12.41
C GLY A 85 -40.16 4.73 -11.04
N VAL A 86 -38.91 4.54 -10.58
CA VAL A 86 -38.61 3.93 -9.26
C VAL A 86 -38.15 5.03 -8.31
N ALA A 87 -38.80 5.15 -7.15
CA ALA A 87 -38.42 6.07 -6.08
C ALA A 87 -37.77 5.33 -4.92
N ASN A 88 -36.71 5.94 -4.33
CA ASN A 88 -36.13 5.51 -3.07
C ASN A 88 -36.54 6.48 -1.96
N GLU A 89 -37.26 6.00 -0.96
CA GLU A 89 -37.73 6.79 0.19
C GLU A 89 -37.10 6.26 1.50
N PRO A 90 -35.84 6.60 1.79
CA PRO A 90 -35.18 6.09 2.99
C PRO A 90 -35.76 6.73 4.26
N LEU A 91 -36.12 5.90 5.23
CA LEU A 91 -36.47 6.33 6.57
C LEU A 91 -35.20 6.43 7.40
N THR A 92 -34.81 7.64 7.76
CA THR A 92 -33.55 7.89 8.48
C THR A 92 -33.77 8.67 9.76
N ALA A 93 -32.95 8.37 10.77
CA ALA A 93 -32.76 9.21 11.95
C ALA A 93 -31.36 9.83 11.91
N GLY A 94 -31.29 11.16 11.95
CA GLY A 94 -30.08 11.95 11.75
C GLY A 94 -30.00 12.54 10.33
N ALA A 95 -29.85 13.86 10.25
CA ALA A 95 -29.93 14.62 9.00
C ALA A 95 -28.93 14.16 7.93
N TRP A 96 -27.74 13.70 8.34
CA TRP A 96 -26.64 13.31 7.47
C TRP A 96 -26.58 11.80 7.15
N LYS A 97 -27.57 11.03 7.65
CA LYS A 97 -27.48 9.55 7.56
C LYS A 97 -27.54 9.02 6.14
N ALA A 98 -28.17 9.78 5.22
CA ALA A 98 -28.29 9.42 3.82
C ALA A 98 -27.53 10.37 2.88
N SER A 99 -26.51 11.07 3.37
CA SER A 99 -25.77 12.07 2.58
C SER A 99 -25.04 11.46 1.38
N LEU A 100 -24.65 10.18 1.45
CA LEU A 100 -23.96 9.45 0.37
C LEU A 100 -24.88 8.38 -0.26
N ASP A 101 -26.18 8.58 -0.19
CA ASP A 101 -27.14 7.69 -0.84
C ASP A 101 -26.98 7.79 -2.38
N PRO A 102 -26.68 6.70 -3.10
CA PRO A 102 -26.46 6.72 -4.54
C PRO A 102 -27.72 7.01 -5.35
N TRP A 103 -28.90 6.92 -4.71
CA TRP A 103 -30.20 7.13 -5.37
C TRP A 103 -30.59 8.60 -5.48
N ARG A 104 -29.75 9.51 -5.01
CA ARG A 104 -29.97 10.96 -5.10
C ARG A 104 -28.67 11.72 -5.29
N PRO A 105 -28.70 12.90 -5.93
CA PRO A 105 -27.52 13.75 -6.03
C PRO A 105 -27.03 14.18 -4.66
N ILE A 106 -25.71 14.29 -4.50
CA ILE A 106 -25.14 14.94 -3.32
C ILE A 106 -25.37 16.46 -3.45
N ASP A 107 -25.95 17.07 -2.42
CA ASP A 107 -26.09 18.52 -2.33
C ASP A 107 -24.74 19.22 -2.07
N ASP A 108 -24.72 20.53 -2.27
CA ASP A 108 -23.48 21.31 -2.18
C ASP A 108 -22.98 21.47 -0.72
N GLU A 109 -23.89 21.44 0.27
CA GLU A 109 -23.54 21.47 1.68
C GLU A 109 -22.80 20.17 2.07
N THR A 110 -23.35 19.04 1.66
CA THR A 110 -22.70 17.71 1.85
C THR A 110 -21.34 17.65 1.16
N LYS A 111 -21.23 18.14 -0.10
CA LYS A 111 -19.93 18.20 -0.81
C LYS A 111 -18.92 19.05 -0.04
N ALA A 112 -19.33 20.27 0.38
CA ALA A 112 -18.47 21.17 1.11
C ALA A 112 -17.98 20.54 2.42
N PHE A 113 -18.87 19.90 3.18
CA PHE A 113 -18.55 19.19 4.41
C PHE A 113 -17.55 18.03 4.15
N LEU A 114 -17.81 17.18 3.16
CA LEU A 114 -16.93 16.04 2.82
C LEU A 114 -15.55 16.54 2.41
N HIS A 115 -15.46 17.62 1.66
CA HIS A 115 -14.17 18.20 1.29
C HIS A 115 -13.43 18.77 2.49
N SER A 116 -14.06 19.65 3.29
CA SER A 116 -13.39 20.36 4.38
C SER A 116 -13.09 19.44 5.58
N GLU A 117 -14.06 18.62 5.96
CA GLU A 117 -13.99 17.87 7.22
C GLU A 117 -13.38 16.47 7.05
N LEU A 118 -13.35 15.94 5.84
CA LEU A 118 -12.88 14.58 5.61
C LEU A 118 -11.70 14.55 4.63
N LEU A 119 -11.92 14.87 3.35
CA LEU A 119 -10.92 14.64 2.30
C LEU A 119 -9.66 15.48 2.50
N ASN A 120 -9.81 16.79 2.76
CA ASN A 120 -8.66 17.67 2.98
C ASN A 120 -7.89 17.26 4.25
N LYS A 121 -8.59 16.97 5.34
CA LYS A 121 -7.94 16.55 6.59
C LYS A 121 -7.18 15.24 6.44
N MET A 122 -7.76 14.26 5.74
CA MET A 122 -7.08 12.99 5.46
C MET A 122 -5.87 13.20 4.53
N HIS A 123 -5.99 14.11 3.55
CA HIS A 123 -4.89 14.42 2.64
C HIS A 123 -3.75 15.14 3.37
N ASP A 124 -4.05 16.14 4.19
CA ASP A 124 -3.07 16.84 5.01
C ASP A 124 -2.36 15.87 5.98
N GLN A 125 -3.11 14.97 6.62
CA GLN A 125 -2.53 13.94 7.47
C GLN A 125 -1.58 13.02 6.68
N PHE A 126 -1.98 12.59 5.47
CA PHE A 126 -1.15 11.75 4.61
C PHE A 126 0.17 12.47 4.28
N ILE A 127 0.10 13.75 3.89
CA ILE A 127 1.28 14.55 3.57
C ILE A 127 2.20 14.66 4.80
N ASN A 128 1.64 15.02 5.95
CA ASN A 128 2.39 15.18 7.19
C ASN A 128 3.11 13.90 7.61
N ASP A 129 2.44 12.75 7.50
CA ASP A 129 3.02 11.45 7.86
C ASP A 129 4.12 11.04 6.88
N VAL A 130 3.96 11.34 5.57
CA VAL A 130 5.02 11.12 4.58
C VAL A 130 6.22 12.02 4.85
N GLU A 131 6.00 13.30 5.13
CA GLU A 131 7.08 14.24 5.47
C GLU A 131 7.81 13.81 6.76
N ALA A 132 7.09 13.34 7.76
CA ALA A 132 7.67 12.81 8.99
C ALA A 132 8.49 11.52 8.73
N GLY A 133 7.93 10.57 8.00
CA GLY A 133 8.59 9.29 7.69
C GLY A 133 9.81 9.44 6.76
N ARG A 134 9.77 10.43 5.89
CA ARG A 134 10.85 10.72 4.93
C ARG A 134 11.68 11.95 5.29
N LYS A 135 11.69 12.32 6.58
CA LYS A 135 12.38 13.52 7.08
C LYS A 135 13.84 13.57 6.62
N GLY A 136 14.24 14.71 6.04
CA GLY A 136 15.60 14.95 5.53
C GLY A 136 15.93 14.24 4.22
N LYS A 137 14.98 13.53 3.62
CA LYS A 137 15.14 12.83 2.33
C LYS A 137 14.31 13.46 1.21
N LEU A 138 13.11 13.96 1.54
CA LEU A 138 12.22 14.61 0.59
C LEU A 138 12.75 15.94 0.08
N LEU A 139 12.26 16.36 -1.10
CA LEU A 139 12.35 17.74 -1.55
C LEU A 139 11.81 18.70 -0.47
N SER A 140 12.28 19.97 -0.51
CA SER A 140 11.63 21.01 0.28
C SER A 140 10.14 21.13 -0.09
N ARG A 141 9.32 21.59 0.85
CA ARG A 141 7.88 21.76 0.61
C ARG A 141 7.59 22.59 -0.64
N GLU A 142 8.31 23.69 -0.82
CA GLU A 142 8.19 24.57 -1.99
C GLU A 142 8.49 23.81 -3.31
N GLN A 143 9.54 23.00 -3.32
CA GLN A 143 9.88 22.18 -4.49
C GLN A 143 8.84 21.06 -4.72
N ALA A 144 8.37 20.44 -3.66
CA ALA A 144 7.35 19.40 -3.73
C ALA A 144 6.02 19.93 -4.30
N ASP A 145 5.62 21.14 -3.92
CA ASP A 145 4.43 21.81 -4.44
C ASP A 145 4.60 22.18 -5.92
N LYS A 146 5.77 22.72 -6.31
CA LYS A 146 6.09 23.03 -7.70
C LYS A 146 6.07 21.79 -8.59
N GLU A 147 6.59 20.69 -8.12
CA GLU A 147 6.60 19.39 -8.82
C GLU A 147 5.25 18.64 -8.68
N GLN A 148 4.30 19.21 -7.95
CA GLN A 148 2.97 18.63 -7.72
C GLN A 148 3.02 17.25 -7.03
N LEU A 149 3.95 17.09 -6.10
CA LEU A 149 4.21 15.81 -5.43
C LEU A 149 2.99 15.30 -4.66
N TYR A 150 2.22 16.21 -4.07
CA TYR A 150 1.10 15.91 -3.19
C TYR A 150 -0.29 16.02 -3.87
N THR A 151 -0.34 15.92 -5.19
CA THR A 151 -1.59 16.08 -5.95
C THR A 151 -2.23 14.75 -6.38
N GLY A 152 -1.78 13.63 -5.81
CA GLY A 152 -2.23 12.31 -6.21
C GLY A 152 -1.54 11.75 -7.46
N ARG A 153 -0.52 12.44 -7.99
CA ARG A 153 0.31 11.92 -9.09
C ARG A 153 1.17 10.76 -8.62
N PHE A 154 1.59 9.93 -9.57
CA PHE A 154 2.51 8.82 -9.36
C PHE A 154 3.73 8.95 -10.28
N TRP A 155 4.81 8.32 -9.88
CA TRP A 155 6.13 8.48 -10.50
C TRP A 155 6.80 7.12 -10.66
N LEU A 156 7.63 6.97 -11.67
CA LEU A 156 8.53 5.82 -11.80
C LEU A 156 9.69 5.92 -10.80
N GLY A 157 10.34 4.79 -10.53
CA GLY A 157 11.37 4.66 -9.50
C GLY A 157 12.44 5.75 -9.54
N ASP A 158 13.01 6.05 -10.72
CA ASP A 158 14.06 7.06 -10.83
C ASP A 158 13.58 8.47 -10.45
N ARG A 159 12.34 8.82 -10.86
CA ARG A 159 11.77 10.11 -10.50
C ARG A 159 11.37 10.16 -9.02
N ALA A 160 10.85 9.07 -8.50
CA ALA A 160 10.53 8.92 -7.09
C ALA A 160 11.79 9.06 -6.20
N LYS A 161 12.94 8.54 -6.65
CA LYS A 161 14.24 8.73 -6.01
C LYS A 161 14.66 10.20 -5.99
N GLN A 162 14.53 10.92 -7.12
CA GLN A 162 14.85 12.35 -7.20
C GLN A 162 14.01 13.19 -6.23
N PHE A 163 12.77 12.79 -5.98
CA PHE A 163 11.88 13.43 -5.03
C PHE A 163 12.13 13.03 -3.57
N GLY A 164 12.97 12.01 -3.34
CA GLY A 164 13.24 11.48 -2.02
C GLY A 164 12.12 10.56 -1.48
N LEU A 165 11.20 10.14 -2.34
CA LEU A 165 10.14 9.18 -1.98
C LEU A 165 10.73 7.79 -1.71
N ILE A 166 11.82 7.44 -2.35
CA ILE A 166 12.59 6.21 -2.12
C ILE A 166 14.06 6.54 -1.92
N ASP A 167 14.79 5.60 -1.34
CA ASP A 167 16.23 5.80 -1.05
C ASP A 167 17.08 5.44 -2.27
N ASP A 168 16.72 4.39 -3.01
CA ASP A 168 17.43 4.03 -4.25
C ASP A 168 16.56 3.13 -5.14
N THR A 169 16.96 3.00 -6.40
CA THR A 169 16.41 2.01 -7.31
C THR A 169 17.19 0.71 -7.18
N ALA A 170 16.45 -0.37 -6.94
CA ALA A 170 16.98 -1.73 -6.91
C ALA A 170 15.85 -2.74 -7.05
N THR A 171 16.11 -3.84 -7.73
CA THR A 171 15.20 -4.97 -7.79
C THR A 171 15.12 -5.67 -6.42
N SER A 172 14.04 -6.43 -6.18
CA SER A 172 13.90 -7.20 -4.94
C SER A 172 15.00 -8.24 -4.77
N THR A 173 15.57 -8.75 -5.87
CA THR A 173 16.69 -9.69 -5.86
C THR A 173 17.96 -8.99 -5.40
N GLU A 174 18.27 -7.85 -5.97
CA GLU A 174 19.44 -7.04 -5.57
C GLU A 174 19.36 -6.61 -4.10
N VAL A 175 18.18 -6.16 -3.63
CA VAL A 175 18.00 -5.83 -2.20
C VAL A 175 18.29 -7.04 -1.32
N ARG A 176 17.80 -8.21 -1.71
CA ARG A 176 18.05 -9.47 -0.97
C ARG A 176 19.52 -9.86 -0.97
N GLU A 177 20.21 -9.71 -2.08
CA GLU A 177 21.66 -9.95 -2.20
C GLU A 177 22.45 -8.99 -1.32
N ARG A 178 22.16 -7.70 -1.36
CA ARG A 178 22.78 -6.68 -0.49
C ARG A 178 22.59 -7.01 0.99
N LEU A 179 21.39 -7.42 1.39
CA LEU A 179 21.09 -7.88 2.75
C LEU A 179 21.90 -9.14 3.11
N SER A 180 22.01 -10.10 2.19
CA SER A 180 22.80 -11.32 2.39
C SER A 180 24.27 -11.01 2.66
N ILE A 181 24.84 -10.07 1.92
CA ILE A 181 26.24 -9.63 2.10
C ILE A 181 26.40 -8.94 3.46
N VAL A 182 25.53 -8.00 3.78
CA VAL A 182 25.63 -7.19 5.01
C VAL A 182 25.44 -8.02 6.26
N TYR A 183 24.47 -8.92 6.27
CA TYR A 183 24.18 -9.77 7.43
C TYR A 183 24.97 -11.09 7.44
N GLY A 184 25.70 -11.40 6.37
CA GLY A 184 26.46 -12.65 6.26
C GLY A 184 25.57 -13.89 6.27
N THR A 185 24.35 -13.80 5.74
CA THR A 185 23.38 -14.89 5.74
C THR A 185 22.61 -14.98 4.43
N THR A 186 22.34 -16.19 4.00
CA THR A 186 21.44 -16.47 2.86
C THR A 186 20.07 -16.97 3.32
N ARG A 187 19.85 -17.07 4.64
CA ARG A 187 18.59 -17.58 5.18
C ARG A 187 17.59 -16.43 5.34
N PHE A 188 16.50 -16.52 4.60
CA PHE A 188 15.35 -15.63 4.71
C PHE A 188 14.13 -16.47 5.09
N ARG A 189 13.34 -15.96 6.01
CA ARG A 189 12.04 -16.56 6.36
C ARG A 189 10.94 -15.79 5.69
N ASP A 190 10.15 -16.47 4.87
CA ASP A 190 8.95 -15.90 4.29
C ASP A 190 7.77 -16.15 5.23
N TYR A 191 7.22 -15.06 5.79
CA TYR A 191 6.07 -15.12 6.68
C TYR A 191 4.74 -15.18 5.93
N ASN A 192 4.72 -14.82 4.64
CA ASN A 192 3.53 -14.85 3.79
C ASN A 192 3.50 -16.04 2.83
N ALA A 193 4.47 -16.94 2.92
CA ALA A 193 4.44 -18.16 2.14
C ALA A 193 3.12 -18.91 2.42
N PRO A 194 2.37 -19.30 1.40
CA PRO A 194 1.16 -20.09 1.59
C PRO A 194 1.53 -21.33 2.41
N LYS A 195 0.78 -21.56 3.50
CA LYS A 195 0.98 -22.77 4.29
C LYS A 195 0.75 -23.96 3.36
N ALA A 196 1.76 -24.83 3.26
CA ALA A 196 1.61 -26.07 2.51
C ALA A 196 0.40 -26.83 3.07
N SER A 197 -0.64 -26.95 2.26
CA SER A 197 -1.78 -27.79 2.63
C SER A 197 -1.42 -29.25 2.40
N LEU A 198 -2.01 -30.15 3.15
CA LEU A 198 -1.78 -31.59 2.99
C LEU A 198 -2.06 -32.05 1.53
N SER A 199 -3.02 -31.43 0.86
CA SER A 199 -3.33 -31.64 -0.56
C SER A 199 -2.21 -31.20 -1.49
N SER A 200 -1.51 -30.09 -1.21
CA SER A 200 -0.37 -29.62 -2.01
C SER A 200 0.88 -30.49 -1.78
N MET A 201 1.05 -31.05 -0.59
CA MET A 201 2.15 -31.97 -0.29
C MET A 201 1.97 -33.35 -0.94
N LEU A 202 0.72 -33.78 -1.15
CA LEU A 202 0.38 -35.06 -1.80
C LEU A 202 0.24 -34.96 -3.32
N GLY A 203 0.54 -33.77 -3.91
CA GLY A 203 0.38 -33.56 -5.35
C GLY A 203 -1.08 -33.62 -5.82
N LEU A 204 -2.02 -33.60 -4.91
CA LEU A 204 -3.45 -33.57 -5.20
C LEU A 204 -3.87 -32.13 -5.47
N SER A 205 -3.56 -31.61 -6.67
CA SER A 205 -4.30 -30.49 -7.21
C SER A 205 -5.71 -30.97 -7.53
N LEU A 206 -6.63 -30.79 -6.61
CA LEU A 206 -8.04 -30.89 -6.90
C LEU A 206 -8.37 -29.73 -7.84
N ASP A 207 -8.35 -30.03 -9.11
CA ASP A 207 -8.68 -29.12 -10.19
C ASP A 207 -10.08 -28.54 -9.90
N VAL A 208 -10.25 -27.25 -10.11
CA VAL A 208 -11.53 -26.53 -9.95
C VAL A 208 -12.64 -27.22 -10.75
N ASN A 209 -12.29 -27.91 -11.85
CA ASN A 209 -13.16 -28.75 -12.65
C ASN A 209 -13.85 -29.91 -11.90
N LEU A 210 -13.23 -30.44 -10.83
CA LEU A 210 -13.87 -31.52 -10.05
C LEU A 210 -14.99 -31.00 -9.15
N LYS A 211 -14.90 -29.77 -8.67
CA LYS A 211 -15.96 -29.11 -7.91
C LYS A 211 -17.18 -28.81 -8.78
N GLU A 212 -16.96 -28.36 -10.01
CA GLU A 212 -18.04 -28.12 -10.98
C GLU A 212 -18.67 -29.44 -11.44
N ALA A 213 -17.88 -30.48 -11.67
CA ALA A 213 -18.38 -31.81 -12.02
C ALA A 213 -19.20 -32.44 -10.90
N LEU A 214 -18.78 -32.31 -9.63
CA LEU A 214 -19.55 -32.77 -8.48
C LEU A 214 -20.83 -31.96 -8.25
N SER A 215 -20.80 -30.63 -8.48
CA SER A 215 -22.00 -29.81 -8.36
C SER A 215 -23.00 -30.08 -9.48
N SER A 216 -22.57 -30.35 -10.70
CA SER A 216 -23.46 -30.75 -11.80
C SER A 216 -24.07 -32.15 -11.62
N ALA A 217 -23.29 -33.09 -11.08
CA ALA A 217 -23.80 -34.45 -10.78
C ALA A 217 -24.85 -34.46 -9.66
N LEU A 218 -24.71 -33.57 -8.68
CA LEU A 218 -25.69 -33.43 -7.58
C LEU A 218 -26.99 -32.73 -8.01
N HIS A 219 -26.95 -31.89 -9.06
CA HIS A 219 -28.15 -31.23 -9.59
C HIS A 219 -28.96 -32.10 -10.56
N THR A 220 -28.36 -33.14 -11.15
CA THR A 220 -29.04 -34.04 -12.08
C THR A 220 -29.85 -35.13 -11.37
N THR A 221 -29.66 -35.35 -10.07
CA THR A 221 -30.42 -36.36 -9.29
C THR A 221 -31.71 -35.84 -8.66
N SER A 222 -32.05 -34.54 -8.80
CA SER A 222 -33.28 -33.98 -8.20
C SER A 222 -34.43 -33.78 -9.20
N THR A 223 -34.33 -34.29 -10.43
CA THR A 223 -35.38 -34.10 -11.47
C THR A 223 -36.02 -35.43 -11.94
N VAL A 224 -36.10 -36.43 -11.07
CA VAL A 224 -36.94 -37.62 -11.34
C VAL A 224 -37.84 -37.83 -10.14
N ARG A 225 -38.97 -37.14 -10.14
CA ARG A 225 -40.26 -37.56 -9.59
C ARG A 225 -41.39 -36.71 -10.15
#